data_b065b7a8a40b4c39cf66ec2642527c33
#
_entry.id   b065b7a8a40b4c39cf66ec2642527c33
#
_cell.length_a   1.000
_cell.length_b   1.000
_cell.length_c   1.000
_cell.angle_alpha   90.00
_cell.angle_beta   90.00
_cell.angle_gamma   90.00
#
_symmetry.space_group_name_H-M   'P 1'
#
loop_
_entity.id
_entity.type
_entity.pdbx_description
1 polymer ?
#
loop_
_entity_poly.entity_id
_entity_poly.type
_entity_poly.pdbx_seq_one_letter_code
_entity_poly.pdbx_strand_id
1 'polypeptide(L)'
;MKKNVYLIILTLVTVICIIGGTCYHLVGWGVSFLSHLPFASFYSDSDDTESSGTTLSTGTVLLPSFNTVKIDSKVMNLSIEKGDDYSIQCDTTEKLNPKYEIKDNTLIVSQKQKIKVHNFMKNPKCSVHITIPEDTTLELINVDGSVGDINLSNLDITTLKIDSSVGDIEIDDCKTDSIDIDASTAVVELNGCEANEIDVDTSVGDTVIKDNIFEILYVDGSVGDVKISSSKDLSDYAYDLDTSIGDVSINGVSHKKEYQQKGSDGKITVDNSTGDISITY
;
A
#
# COMPACT_ATOMS: atom_id res chain seq x y z
N MET A 1 8.66 37.25 -1.46
CA MET A 1 8.16 35.87 -1.58
C MET A 1 9.26 34.86 -1.94
N LYS A 2 10.06 35.02 -3.00
CA LYS A 2 11.09 34.04 -3.41
C LYS A 2 12.17 33.70 -2.35
N LYS A 3 12.55 34.62 -1.44
CA LYS A 3 13.55 34.36 -0.39
C LYS A 3 13.06 33.40 0.71
N ASN A 4 11.79 33.46 1.08
CA ASN A 4 11.23 32.62 2.13
C ASN A 4 11.00 31.18 1.67
N VAL A 5 10.59 31.00 0.41
CA VAL A 5 10.44 29.66 -0.22
C VAL A 5 11.80 28.97 -0.32
N TYR A 6 12.85 29.70 -0.74
CA TYR A 6 14.20 29.15 -0.79
C TYR A 6 14.71 28.72 0.61
N LEU A 7 14.42 29.50 1.64
CA LEU A 7 14.77 29.16 3.02
C LEU A 7 14.04 27.91 3.53
N ILE A 8 12.75 27.75 3.20
CA ILE A 8 11.95 26.58 3.57
C ILE A 8 12.50 25.33 2.87
N ILE A 9 12.75 25.38 1.57
CA ILE A 9 13.33 24.27 0.82
C ILE A 9 14.73 23.90 1.35
N LEU A 10 15.56 24.92 1.64
CA LEU A 10 16.90 24.70 2.19
C LEU A 10 16.85 24.05 3.58
N THR A 11 15.91 24.48 4.45
CA THR A 11 15.72 23.86 5.77
C THR A 11 15.22 22.42 5.63
N LEU A 12 14.31 22.16 4.74
CA LEU A 12 13.75 20.82 4.52
C LEU A 12 14.83 19.85 4.00
N VAL A 13 15.60 20.27 3.00
CA VAL A 13 16.76 19.50 2.50
C VAL A 13 17.80 19.28 3.59
N THR A 14 18.07 20.31 4.42
CA THR A 14 19.04 20.19 5.52
C THR A 14 18.55 19.21 6.58
N VAL A 15 17.26 19.21 6.91
CA VAL A 15 16.65 18.25 7.85
C VAL A 15 16.71 16.84 7.31
N ILE A 16 16.40 16.62 6.02
CA ILE A 16 16.52 15.32 5.36
C ILE A 16 17.98 14.84 5.35
N CYS A 17 18.96 15.73 5.04
CA CYS A 17 20.37 15.40 5.08
C CYS A 17 20.86 15.09 6.50
N ILE A 18 20.36 15.79 7.52
CA ILE A 18 20.69 15.52 8.92
C ILE A 18 20.12 14.18 9.35
N ILE A 19 18.85 13.89 9.02
CA ILE A 19 18.21 12.60 9.33
C ILE A 19 18.91 11.46 8.57
N GLY A 20 19.16 11.61 7.27
CA GLY A 20 19.89 10.62 6.47
C GLY A 20 21.34 10.46 6.90
N GLY A 21 22.03 11.55 7.22
CA GLY A 21 23.41 11.53 7.70
C GLY A 21 23.55 10.97 9.11
N THR A 22 22.61 11.25 10.00
CA THR A 22 22.57 10.63 11.33
C THR A 22 22.24 9.15 11.26
N CYS A 23 21.31 8.73 10.39
CA CYS A 23 21.07 7.30 10.12
C CYS A 23 22.31 6.60 9.55
N TYR A 24 23.03 7.23 8.61
CA TYR A 24 24.26 6.68 8.05
C TYR A 24 25.39 6.55 9.09
N HIS A 25 25.58 7.54 9.97
CA HIS A 25 26.56 7.50 11.06
C HIS A 25 26.17 6.59 12.21
N LEU A 26 24.86 6.44 12.50
CA LEU A 26 24.35 5.55 13.57
C LEU A 26 24.44 4.07 13.18
N VAL A 27 24.36 3.73 11.90
CA VAL A 27 24.62 2.37 11.41
C VAL A 27 26.11 2.00 11.55
N GLY A 28 27.02 3.00 11.57
CA GLY A 28 28.46 2.80 11.83
C GLY A 28 28.86 2.71 13.32
N TRP A 29 28.01 3.15 14.24
CA TRP A 29 28.25 3.12 15.69
C TRP A 29 27.14 2.33 16.40
N GLY A 30 27.37 1.03 16.46
CA GLY A 30 26.77 0.03 17.35
C GLY A 30 25.34 0.24 17.87
N VAL A 31 24.58 -0.79 17.62
CA VAL A 31 23.20 -1.15 18.00
C VAL A 31 22.76 -0.79 19.45
N SER A 32 23.65 -0.25 20.29
CA SER A 32 23.38 0.04 21.70
C SER A 32 22.57 1.31 21.95
N PHE A 33 22.44 2.20 20.95
CA PHE A 33 21.69 3.45 21.11
C PHE A 33 20.20 3.31 20.73
N LEU A 34 19.88 2.35 19.85
CA LEU A 34 18.49 2.09 19.42
C LEU A 34 17.56 1.59 20.54
N SER A 35 18.12 1.04 21.62
CA SER A 35 17.33 0.58 22.78
C SER A 35 16.79 1.71 23.68
N HIS A 36 17.15 2.97 23.41
CA HIS A 36 16.78 4.13 24.24
C HIS A 36 15.88 5.14 23.51
N LEU A 37 15.43 4.85 22.28
CA LEU A 37 14.51 5.73 21.57
C LEU A 37 13.06 5.38 21.91
N PRO A 38 12.19 6.38 22.12
CA PRO A 38 10.80 6.15 22.55
C PRO A 38 9.95 5.35 21.56
N PHE A 39 10.36 5.21 20.28
CA PHE A 39 9.70 4.32 19.33
C PHE A 39 10.17 2.86 19.42
N ALA A 40 11.27 2.57 20.14
CA ALA A 40 11.70 1.19 20.41
C ALA A 40 10.71 0.40 21.28
N SER A 41 9.73 1.08 21.89
CA SER A 41 8.64 0.42 22.60
C SER A 41 7.62 -0.29 21.70
N PHE A 42 7.66 -0.08 20.38
CA PHE A 42 6.90 -0.88 19.42
C PHE A 42 7.46 -2.31 19.26
N TYR A 43 8.67 -2.57 19.77
CA TYR A 43 9.33 -3.87 19.71
C TYR A 43 9.30 -4.67 21.02
N SER A 44 8.58 -4.19 22.02
CA SER A 44 8.51 -4.81 23.32
C SER A 44 7.12 -5.36 23.55
N ASP A 45 7.07 -6.65 23.69
CA ASP A 45 6.01 -7.43 24.31
C ASP A 45 4.70 -7.59 23.54
N SER A 46 4.69 -8.56 22.67
CA SER A 46 3.50 -9.40 22.60
C SER A 46 3.92 -10.85 22.81
N ASP A 47 3.25 -11.45 23.75
CA ASP A 47 3.32 -12.84 24.18
C ASP A 47 3.73 -13.83 23.07
N ASP A 48 4.64 -14.75 23.44
CA ASP A 48 4.88 -16.02 22.74
C ASP A 48 3.59 -16.89 22.75
N THR A 49 2.51 -16.40 22.18
CA THR A 49 1.42 -17.25 21.74
C THR A 49 1.94 -17.95 20.50
N GLU A 50 2.23 -19.24 20.61
CA GLU A 50 2.51 -20.10 19.46
C GLU A 50 1.41 -19.86 18.43
N SER A 51 1.76 -19.24 17.29
CA SER A 51 0.79 -19.07 16.21
C SER A 51 0.42 -20.47 15.72
N SER A 52 -0.82 -20.84 15.92
CA SER A 52 -1.43 -21.99 15.26
C SER A 52 -1.25 -21.81 13.76
N GLY A 53 -0.89 -22.85 13.04
CA GLY A 53 -0.77 -22.83 11.59
C GLY A 53 0.34 -23.72 11.05
N THR A 54 0.19 -24.09 9.80
CA THR A 54 1.16 -24.90 9.06
C THR A 54 2.24 -23.99 8.49
N THR A 55 3.51 -24.32 8.70
CA THR A 55 4.63 -23.58 8.11
C THR A 55 4.62 -23.76 6.59
N LEU A 56 4.65 -22.65 5.84
CA LEU A 56 4.86 -22.67 4.42
C LEU A 56 6.34 -22.92 4.13
N SER A 57 6.62 -23.98 3.40
CA SER A 57 7.91 -24.23 2.76
C SER A 57 7.83 -23.88 1.29
N THR A 58 8.96 -23.76 0.62
CA THR A 58 8.99 -23.55 -0.83
C THR A 58 8.19 -24.65 -1.55
N GLY A 59 7.22 -24.24 -2.36
CA GLY A 59 6.31 -25.10 -3.11
C GLY A 59 4.88 -24.61 -3.13
N THR A 60 4.01 -25.37 -3.79
CA THR A 60 2.57 -25.08 -3.92
C THR A 60 1.76 -26.03 -3.09
N VAL A 61 0.74 -25.52 -2.39
CA VAL A 61 -0.22 -26.28 -1.59
C VAL A 61 -1.62 -25.96 -2.08
N LEU A 62 -2.40 -26.99 -2.41
CA LEU A 62 -3.83 -26.85 -2.67
C LEU A 62 -4.58 -26.62 -1.35
N LEU A 63 -5.51 -25.70 -1.38
CA LEU A 63 -6.27 -25.28 -0.20
C LEU A 63 -7.76 -25.66 -0.33
N PRO A 64 -8.46 -25.89 0.79
CA PRO A 64 -9.92 -25.88 0.78
C PRO A 64 -10.43 -24.48 0.48
N SER A 65 -11.70 -24.34 0.10
CA SER A 65 -12.34 -23.06 -0.18
C SER A 65 -12.34 -22.12 1.01
N PHE A 66 -12.22 -20.82 0.74
CA PHE A 66 -12.36 -19.72 1.68
C PHE A 66 -12.99 -18.52 0.96
N ASN A 67 -13.56 -17.58 1.72
CA ASN A 67 -14.09 -16.34 1.18
C ASN A 67 -13.44 -15.08 1.78
N THR A 68 -12.50 -15.26 2.71
CA THR A 68 -11.77 -14.17 3.36
C THR A 68 -10.28 -14.48 3.35
N VAL A 69 -9.46 -13.45 3.09
CA VAL A 69 -8.00 -13.52 3.15
C VAL A 69 -7.51 -12.50 4.17
N LYS A 70 -6.68 -12.95 5.13
CA LYS A 70 -6.00 -12.10 6.11
C LYS A 70 -4.50 -12.37 6.08
N ILE A 71 -3.73 -11.35 5.82
CA ILE A 71 -2.27 -11.40 5.78
C ILE A 71 -1.71 -10.51 6.89
N ASP A 72 -0.82 -11.05 7.73
CA ASP A 72 -0.01 -10.30 8.71
C ASP A 72 1.46 -10.63 8.46
N SER A 73 2.18 -9.75 7.79
CA SER A 73 3.53 -10.01 7.32
C SER A 73 4.53 -8.96 7.76
N LYS A 74 5.78 -9.41 7.98
CA LYS A 74 6.90 -8.52 8.29
C LYS A 74 7.79 -8.26 7.07
N VAL A 75 8.08 -9.29 6.29
CA VAL A 75 8.82 -9.18 5.03
C VAL A 75 8.25 -10.21 4.05
N MET A 76 7.45 -9.75 3.10
CA MET A 76 6.76 -10.64 2.16
C MET A 76 6.31 -9.87 0.94
N ASN A 77 6.67 -10.34 -0.24
CA ASN A 77 5.97 -9.95 -1.46
C ASN A 77 4.73 -10.82 -1.59
N LEU A 78 3.60 -10.20 -1.79
CA LEU A 78 2.30 -10.86 -1.90
C LEU A 78 1.76 -10.69 -3.31
N SER A 79 1.26 -11.79 -3.88
CA SER A 79 0.47 -11.75 -5.11
C SER A 79 -0.79 -12.57 -4.91
N ILE A 80 -1.94 -12.03 -5.32
CA ILE A 80 -3.23 -12.74 -5.32
C ILE A 80 -3.89 -12.56 -6.67
N GLU A 81 -4.24 -13.65 -7.33
CA GLU A 81 -4.88 -13.61 -8.64
C GLU A 81 -5.87 -14.76 -8.85
N LYS A 82 -6.68 -14.66 -9.89
CA LYS A 82 -7.54 -15.77 -10.35
C LYS A 82 -6.71 -16.91 -10.91
N GLY A 83 -7.21 -18.12 -10.76
CA GLY A 83 -6.61 -19.34 -11.28
C GLY A 83 -7.58 -20.52 -11.26
N ASP A 84 -7.09 -21.73 -11.48
CA ASP A 84 -7.94 -22.92 -11.58
C ASP A 84 -8.45 -23.40 -10.20
N ASP A 85 -7.60 -23.31 -9.17
CA ASP A 85 -7.86 -23.86 -7.84
C ASP A 85 -7.50 -22.87 -6.73
N TYR A 86 -8.06 -23.09 -5.53
CA TYR A 86 -7.53 -22.46 -4.33
C TYR A 86 -6.14 -23.01 -4.03
N SER A 87 -5.13 -22.19 -4.17
CA SER A 87 -3.77 -22.60 -3.83
C SER A 87 -2.95 -21.50 -3.19
N ILE A 88 -1.91 -21.90 -2.50
CA ILE A 88 -0.87 -21.00 -1.98
C ILE A 88 0.49 -21.55 -2.38
N GLN A 89 1.26 -20.71 -3.05
CA GLN A 89 2.64 -21.00 -3.38
C GLN A 89 3.56 -20.08 -2.57
N CYS A 90 4.62 -20.66 -2.02
CA CYS A 90 5.62 -19.90 -1.28
C CYS A 90 7.01 -20.15 -1.87
N ASP A 91 7.78 -19.05 -1.98
CA ASP A 91 9.23 -19.10 -2.20
C ASP A 91 9.88 -18.29 -1.07
N THR A 92 10.50 -18.99 -0.13
CA THR A 92 11.03 -18.37 1.08
C THR A 92 12.38 -18.94 1.49
N THR A 93 13.18 -18.11 2.13
CA THR A 93 14.37 -18.55 2.83
C THR A 93 14.01 -19.09 4.21
N GLU A 94 14.67 -20.13 4.69
CA GLU A 94 14.38 -20.84 5.96
C GLU A 94 14.17 -19.95 7.21
N LYS A 95 14.53 -18.67 7.12
CA LYS A 95 14.44 -17.74 8.26
C LYS A 95 13.17 -16.90 8.28
N LEU A 96 12.39 -16.89 7.20
CA LEU A 96 11.20 -16.05 7.07
C LEU A 96 9.89 -16.84 7.19
N ASN A 97 9.95 -18.13 7.22
CA ASN A 97 8.89 -19.15 7.33
C ASN A 97 7.49 -18.59 7.64
N PRO A 98 6.74 -18.11 6.66
CA PRO A 98 5.35 -17.75 6.87
C PRO A 98 4.55 -18.98 7.26
N LYS A 99 3.50 -18.80 8.04
CA LYS A 99 2.56 -19.84 8.39
C LYS A 99 1.21 -19.51 7.79
N TYR A 100 0.45 -20.53 7.43
CA TYR A 100 -0.94 -20.36 7.03
C TYR A 100 -1.85 -21.28 7.83
N GLU A 101 -3.08 -20.88 8.00
CA GLU A 101 -4.19 -21.69 8.47
C GLU A 101 -5.48 -21.27 7.78
N ILE A 102 -6.41 -22.20 7.65
CA ILE A 102 -7.78 -21.90 7.24
C ILE A 102 -8.69 -22.15 8.43
N LYS A 103 -9.36 -21.11 8.86
CA LYS A 103 -10.25 -21.13 10.00
C LYS A 103 -11.48 -20.25 9.71
N ASP A 104 -12.66 -20.78 10.00
CA ASP A 104 -13.92 -20.06 9.83
C ASP A 104 -14.04 -19.41 8.44
N ASN A 105 -13.75 -20.21 7.39
CA ASN A 105 -13.76 -19.77 5.99
C ASN A 105 -12.76 -18.65 5.64
N THR A 106 -11.77 -18.43 6.49
CA THR A 106 -10.72 -17.42 6.36
C THR A 106 -9.36 -18.07 6.14
N LEU A 107 -8.68 -17.73 5.04
CA LEU A 107 -7.25 -18.00 4.88
C LEU A 107 -6.47 -16.94 5.68
N ILE A 108 -5.72 -17.38 6.66
CA ILE A 108 -4.84 -16.53 7.47
C ILE A 108 -3.39 -16.89 7.13
N VAL A 109 -2.63 -15.91 6.64
CA VAL A 109 -1.19 -16.04 6.43
C VAL A 109 -0.47 -15.12 7.39
N SER A 110 0.44 -15.65 8.19
CA SER A 110 1.12 -14.86 9.21
C SER A 110 2.62 -15.11 9.25
N GLN A 111 3.37 -14.04 9.49
CA GLN A 111 4.82 -14.07 9.64
C GLN A 111 5.24 -13.35 10.92
N LYS A 112 5.19 -14.08 12.05
CA LYS A 112 5.44 -13.50 13.40
C LYS A 112 6.88 -13.56 13.87
N GLN A 113 7.83 -13.97 13.04
CA GLN A 113 9.22 -14.12 13.48
C GLN A 113 9.91 -12.77 13.69
N LYS A 114 10.62 -12.64 14.82
CA LYS A 114 11.52 -11.51 15.09
C LYS A 114 12.72 -11.59 14.14
N ILE A 115 12.68 -10.81 13.07
CA ILE A 115 13.79 -10.73 12.12
C ILE A 115 14.88 -9.87 12.76
N LYS A 116 16.02 -10.49 13.11
CA LYS A 116 17.16 -9.72 13.62
C LYS A 116 17.70 -8.84 12.51
N VAL A 117 17.93 -7.55 12.81
CA VAL A 117 18.45 -6.52 11.87
C VAL A 117 19.68 -7.00 11.09
N HIS A 118 20.52 -7.85 11.68
CA HIS A 118 21.69 -8.45 11.00
C HIS A 118 21.31 -9.36 9.81
N ASN A 119 20.11 -9.91 9.77
CA ASN A 119 19.63 -10.76 8.67
C ASN A 119 19.04 -9.96 7.51
N PHE A 120 18.65 -8.70 7.72
CA PHE A 120 18.15 -7.80 6.68
C PHE A 120 19.23 -7.51 5.60
N MET A 121 20.51 -7.50 5.98
CA MET A 121 21.62 -7.28 5.05
C MET A 121 21.87 -8.43 4.05
N LYS A 122 21.14 -9.54 4.16
CA LYS A 122 21.30 -10.73 3.29
C LYS A 122 20.18 -10.88 2.27
N ASN A 123 19.40 -9.83 1.97
CA ASN A 123 18.23 -9.88 1.08
C ASN A 123 17.35 -11.12 1.34
N PRO A 124 16.70 -11.19 2.49
CA PRO A 124 15.78 -12.29 2.74
C PRO A 124 14.62 -12.19 1.73
N LYS A 125 14.40 -13.24 0.96
CA LYS A 125 13.29 -13.33 0.02
C LYS A 125 12.18 -14.15 0.64
N CYS A 126 10.98 -13.61 0.62
CA CYS A 126 9.74 -14.30 0.89
C CYS A 126 8.70 -13.80 -0.10
N SER A 127 8.25 -14.67 -0.97
CA SER A 127 7.15 -14.38 -1.89
C SER A 127 6.05 -15.39 -1.64
N VAL A 128 4.83 -14.90 -1.48
CA VAL A 128 3.63 -15.70 -1.35
C VAL A 128 2.69 -15.35 -2.49
N HIS A 129 2.29 -16.37 -3.23
CA HIS A 129 1.34 -16.25 -4.32
C HIS A 129 0.11 -17.10 -4.01
N ILE A 130 -1.06 -16.47 -4.04
CA ILE A 130 -2.35 -17.10 -3.75
C ILE A 130 -3.17 -17.10 -5.02
N THR A 131 -3.70 -18.26 -5.42
CA THR A 131 -4.66 -18.35 -6.51
C THR A 131 -6.05 -18.67 -5.99
N ILE A 132 -7.05 -18.12 -6.67
CA ILE A 132 -8.46 -18.24 -6.33
C ILE A 132 -9.23 -18.60 -7.59
N PRO A 133 -10.17 -19.58 -7.56
CA PRO A 133 -10.94 -19.95 -8.73
C PRO A 133 -11.68 -18.79 -9.39
N GLU A 134 -11.79 -18.83 -10.73
CA GLU A 134 -12.37 -17.78 -11.57
C GLU A 134 -13.75 -17.28 -11.09
N ASP A 135 -14.64 -18.19 -10.69
CA ASP A 135 -16.02 -17.90 -10.29
C ASP A 135 -16.16 -17.48 -8.80
N THR A 136 -15.04 -17.20 -8.11
CA THR A 136 -15.05 -16.87 -6.69
C THR A 136 -15.14 -15.36 -6.46
N THR A 137 -16.07 -14.95 -5.60
CA THR A 137 -16.07 -13.62 -4.99
C THR A 137 -15.63 -13.73 -3.54
N LEU A 138 -14.64 -12.92 -3.15
CA LEU A 138 -14.18 -12.82 -1.77
C LEU A 138 -14.98 -11.76 -1.01
N GLU A 139 -15.28 -12.02 0.26
CA GLU A 139 -15.91 -11.03 1.15
C GLU A 139 -14.91 -9.96 1.58
N LEU A 140 -13.68 -10.39 1.91
CA LEU A 140 -12.65 -9.48 2.42
C LEU A 140 -11.26 -9.97 2.04
N ILE A 141 -10.44 -9.05 1.54
CA ILE A 141 -8.98 -9.14 1.60
C ILE A 141 -8.49 -8.08 2.57
N ASN A 142 -7.75 -8.48 3.60
CA ASN A 142 -7.13 -7.58 4.57
C ASN A 142 -5.65 -7.91 4.68
N VAL A 143 -4.80 -6.97 4.30
CA VAL A 143 -3.34 -7.10 4.30
C VAL A 143 -2.75 -6.11 5.28
N ASP A 144 -2.00 -6.59 6.28
CA ASP A 144 -1.12 -5.83 7.17
C ASP A 144 0.33 -6.23 6.85
N GLY A 145 1.03 -5.38 6.12
CA GLY A 145 2.36 -5.62 5.58
C GLY A 145 3.38 -4.61 6.09
N SER A 146 4.53 -5.09 6.62
CA SER A 146 5.59 -4.14 6.99
C SER A 146 6.54 -3.84 5.84
N VAL A 147 7.01 -4.85 5.10
CA VAL A 147 7.94 -4.67 3.97
C VAL A 147 7.65 -5.68 2.86
N GLY A 148 7.46 -5.22 1.65
CA GLY A 148 7.27 -6.04 0.45
C GLY A 148 6.19 -5.48 -0.46
N ASP A 149 6.24 -5.88 -1.71
CA ASP A 149 5.31 -5.43 -2.73
C ASP A 149 4.01 -6.26 -2.67
N ILE A 150 2.89 -5.62 -2.98
CA ILE A 150 1.56 -6.21 -2.98
C ILE A 150 0.97 -6.06 -4.38
N ASN A 151 0.67 -7.19 -5.01
CA ASN A 151 0.07 -7.25 -6.35
C ASN A 151 -1.24 -8.03 -6.30
N LEU A 152 -2.34 -7.39 -6.65
CA LEU A 152 -3.67 -8.01 -6.72
C LEU A 152 -4.21 -7.86 -8.13
N SER A 153 -4.68 -8.93 -8.75
CA SER A 153 -5.18 -8.85 -10.12
C SER A 153 -6.40 -9.71 -10.42
N ASN A 154 -7.30 -9.16 -11.24
CA ASN A 154 -8.49 -9.85 -11.75
C ASN A 154 -9.41 -10.43 -10.66
N LEU A 155 -9.56 -9.76 -9.51
CA LEU A 155 -10.30 -10.27 -8.37
C LEU A 155 -11.69 -9.65 -8.26
N ASP A 156 -12.67 -10.47 -7.83
CA ASP A 156 -13.96 -10.01 -7.34
C ASP A 156 -13.95 -10.05 -5.81
N ILE A 157 -14.10 -8.87 -5.17
CA ILE A 157 -13.96 -8.71 -3.72
C ILE A 157 -15.08 -7.78 -3.22
N THR A 158 -15.64 -8.02 -2.06
CA THR A 158 -16.56 -7.02 -1.48
C THR A 158 -15.78 -5.88 -0.83
N THR A 159 -14.78 -6.18 -0.03
CA THR A 159 -13.96 -5.17 0.66
C THR A 159 -12.48 -5.49 0.52
N LEU A 160 -11.70 -4.51 0.09
CA LEU A 160 -10.23 -4.59 0.05
C LEU A 160 -9.64 -3.58 1.03
N LYS A 161 -8.79 -4.08 1.95
CA LYS A 161 -8.05 -3.26 2.91
C LYS A 161 -6.58 -3.60 2.88
N ILE A 162 -5.73 -2.58 2.76
CA ILE A 162 -4.27 -2.71 2.75
C ILE A 162 -3.67 -1.67 3.68
N ASP A 163 -2.90 -2.13 4.67
CA ASP A 163 -2.02 -1.32 5.50
C ASP A 163 -0.58 -1.76 5.21
N SER A 164 0.24 -0.87 4.65
CA SER A 164 1.62 -1.20 4.25
C SER A 164 2.60 -0.13 4.68
N SER A 165 3.73 -0.57 5.27
CA SER A 165 4.76 0.39 5.66
C SER A 165 5.74 0.70 4.53
N VAL A 166 6.25 -0.31 3.80
CA VAL A 166 7.22 -0.11 2.71
C VAL A 166 7.04 -1.15 1.61
N GLY A 167 6.85 -0.72 0.38
CA GLY A 167 6.72 -1.55 -0.81
C GLY A 167 5.61 -1.05 -1.72
N ASP A 168 5.72 -1.30 -2.99
CA ASP A 168 4.75 -0.81 -3.97
C ASP A 168 3.47 -1.65 -3.94
N ILE A 169 2.34 -0.99 -4.21
CA ILE A 169 1.01 -1.61 -4.23
C ILE A 169 0.45 -1.45 -5.64
N GLU A 170 0.18 -2.57 -6.30
CA GLU A 170 -0.41 -2.62 -7.64
C GLU A 170 -1.70 -3.43 -7.61
N ILE A 171 -2.79 -2.83 -8.07
CA ILE A 171 -4.12 -3.45 -8.12
C ILE A 171 -4.69 -3.29 -9.51
N ASP A 172 -4.84 -4.40 -10.22
CA ASP A 172 -5.24 -4.43 -11.61
C ASP A 172 -6.56 -5.18 -11.81
N ASP A 173 -7.47 -4.58 -12.58
CA ASP A 173 -8.71 -5.20 -13.07
C ASP A 173 -9.56 -5.87 -11.96
N CYS A 174 -9.56 -5.29 -10.76
CA CYS A 174 -10.35 -5.79 -9.63
C CYS A 174 -11.73 -5.14 -9.56
N LYS A 175 -12.75 -5.92 -9.13
CA LYS A 175 -14.10 -5.44 -8.85
C LYS A 175 -14.38 -5.51 -7.36
N THR A 176 -14.84 -4.40 -6.78
CA THR A 176 -15.06 -4.32 -5.33
C THR A 176 -16.12 -3.26 -4.97
N ASP A 177 -16.69 -3.35 -3.78
CA ASP A 177 -17.51 -2.25 -3.26
C ASP A 177 -16.60 -1.14 -2.69
N SER A 178 -15.49 -1.51 -2.03
CA SER A 178 -14.57 -0.53 -1.44
C SER A 178 -13.10 -0.97 -1.49
N ILE A 179 -12.24 -0.01 -1.80
CA ILE A 179 -10.77 -0.09 -1.67
C ILE A 179 -10.35 0.91 -0.60
N ASP A 180 -9.59 0.46 0.40
CA ASP A 180 -9.07 1.25 1.52
C ASP A 180 -7.56 0.92 1.67
N ILE A 181 -6.69 1.89 1.37
CA ILE A 181 -5.23 1.72 1.34
C ILE A 181 -4.59 2.77 2.22
N ASP A 182 -3.84 2.33 3.24
CA ASP A 182 -2.95 3.15 4.06
C ASP A 182 -1.50 2.72 3.81
N ALA A 183 -0.69 3.59 3.23
CA ALA A 183 0.67 3.28 2.84
C ALA A 183 1.66 4.33 3.32
N SER A 184 2.71 3.90 4.06
CA SER A 184 3.69 4.87 4.55
C SER A 184 4.74 5.24 3.51
N THR A 185 5.30 4.26 2.78
CA THR A 185 6.27 4.51 1.71
C THR A 185 6.01 3.53 0.57
N ALA A 186 5.29 3.99 -0.43
CA ALA A 186 4.84 3.15 -1.56
C ALA A 186 4.53 4.02 -2.78
N VAL A 187 4.71 3.45 -3.95
CA VAL A 187 3.93 3.86 -5.12
C VAL A 187 2.65 3.03 -5.10
N VAL A 188 1.50 3.68 -5.18
CA VAL A 188 0.18 3.03 -5.24
C VAL A 188 -0.36 3.17 -6.65
N GLU A 189 -0.55 2.05 -7.35
CA GLU A 189 -1.12 2.00 -8.69
C GLU A 189 -2.42 1.20 -8.70
N LEU A 190 -3.50 1.83 -9.17
CA LEU A 190 -4.82 1.22 -9.35
C LEU A 190 -5.17 1.34 -10.84
N ASN A 191 -5.27 0.21 -11.53
CA ASN A 191 -5.52 0.18 -12.98
C ASN A 191 -6.78 -0.65 -13.29
N GLY A 192 -7.72 -0.08 -14.03
CA GLY A 192 -8.89 -0.81 -14.55
C GLY A 192 -9.88 -1.34 -13.49
N CYS A 193 -9.79 -0.88 -12.24
CA CYS A 193 -10.66 -1.37 -11.17
C CYS A 193 -12.06 -0.75 -11.23
N GLU A 194 -13.06 -1.52 -10.79
CA GLU A 194 -14.43 -1.05 -10.56
C GLU A 194 -14.71 -1.05 -9.05
N ALA A 195 -15.00 0.12 -8.45
CA ALA A 195 -15.30 0.26 -7.04
C ALA A 195 -16.37 1.33 -6.80
N ASN A 196 -17.18 1.22 -5.74
CA ASN A 196 -18.03 2.34 -5.36
C ASN A 196 -17.22 3.43 -4.69
N GLU A 197 -16.30 3.03 -3.80
CA GLU A 197 -15.44 3.96 -3.06
C GLU A 197 -13.98 3.50 -3.11
N ILE A 198 -13.09 4.45 -3.37
CA ILE A 198 -11.63 4.28 -3.32
C ILE A 198 -11.08 5.31 -2.34
N ASP A 199 -10.37 4.86 -1.31
CA ASP A 199 -9.71 5.68 -0.30
C ASP A 199 -8.22 5.30 -0.24
N VAL A 200 -7.33 6.28 -0.46
CA VAL A 200 -5.88 6.07 -0.54
C VAL A 200 -5.17 7.11 0.29
N ASP A 201 -4.55 6.68 1.39
CA ASP A 201 -3.68 7.48 2.23
C ASP A 201 -2.21 7.11 1.99
N THR A 202 -1.38 8.10 1.61
CA THR A 202 0.05 7.87 1.37
C THR A 202 0.91 8.92 2.06
N SER A 203 1.95 8.48 2.79
CA SER A 203 2.89 9.44 3.36
C SER A 203 4.00 9.81 2.39
N VAL A 204 4.60 8.84 1.68
CA VAL A 204 5.65 9.09 0.68
C VAL A 204 5.50 8.16 -0.50
N GLY A 205 5.33 8.69 -1.69
CA GLY A 205 5.22 7.98 -2.96
C GLY A 205 4.14 8.57 -3.85
N ASP A 206 4.17 8.21 -5.11
CA ASP A 206 3.16 8.65 -6.07
C ASP A 206 1.90 7.79 -5.97
N THR A 207 0.73 8.40 -6.20
CA THR A 207 -0.55 7.69 -6.35
C THR A 207 -1.01 7.81 -7.80
N VAL A 208 -1.20 6.66 -8.45
CA VAL A 208 -1.61 6.57 -9.86
C VAL A 208 -2.93 5.81 -9.97
N ILE A 209 -3.97 6.50 -10.42
CA ILE A 209 -5.32 5.96 -10.62
C ILE A 209 -5.62 5.99 -12.11
N LYS A 210 -5.68 4.83 -12.76
CA LYS A 210 -5.80 4.77 -14.22
C LYS A 210 -6.98 3.92 -14.67
N ASP A 211 -7.85 4.52 -15.49
CA ASP A 211 -9.00 3.86 -16.10
C ASP A 211 -9.94 3.14 -15.12
N ASN A 212 -10.00 3.61 -13.85
CA ASN A 212 -10.89 3.05 -12.85
C ASN A 212 -12.32 3.60 -12.99
N ILE A 213 -13.31 2.81 -12.58
CA ILE A 213 -14.70 3.20 -12.46
C ILE A 213 -15.03 3.31 -10.98
N PHE A 214 -15.48 4.49 -10.54
CA PHE A 214 -15.81 4.75 -9.13
C PHE A 214 -16.93 5.81 -9.01
N GLU A 215 -17.60 5.84 -7.86
CA GLU A 215 -18.49 6.93 -7.46
C GLU A 215 -17.74 7.95 -6.61
N ILE A 216 -16.89 7.49 -5.69
CA ILE A 216 -16.14 8.34 -4.75
C ILE A 216 -14.66 7.95 -4.79
N LEU A 217 -13.81 8.95 -4.94
CA LEU A 217 -12.36 8.82 -4.81
C LEU A 217 -11.86 9.83 -3.78
N TYR A 218 -11.18 9.34 -2.74
CA TYR A 218 -10.40 10.12 -1.79
C TYR A 218 -8.92 9.77 -1.93
N VAL A 219 -8.07 10.78 -1.97
CA VAL A 219 -6.61 10.62 -1.90
C VAL A 219 -6.06 11.64 -0.94
N ASP A 220 -5.39 11.19 0.13
CA ASP A 220 -4.60 12.02 1.05
C ASP A 220 -3.12 11.69 0.86
N GLY A 221 -2.34 12.67 0.40
CA GLY A 221 -0.93 12.53 0.09
C GLY A 221 -0.07 13.50 0.89
N SER A 222 1.03 13.02 1.50
CA SER A 222 1.98 13.95 2.10
C SER A 222 3.10 14.35 1.15
N VAL A 223 3.75 13.41 0.46
CA VAL A 223 4.84 13.70 -0.49
C VAL A 223 4.79 12.74 -1.67
N GLY A 224 4.49 13.23 -2.84
CA GLY A 224 4.39 12.49 -4.10
C GLY A 224 3.41 13.16 -5.05
N ASP A 225 3.39 12.75 -6.29
CA ASP A 225 2.42 13.21 -7.27
C ASP A 225 1.15 12.35 -7.23
N VAL A 226 0.00 12.97 -7.44
CA VAL A 226 -1.28 12.28 -7.64
C VAL A 226 -1.69 12.40 -9.11
N LYS A 227 -1.76 11.26 -9.79
CA LYS A 227 -2.08 11.16 -11.21
C LYS A 227 -3.35 10.35 -11.42
N ILE A 228 -4.41 11.00 -11.88
CA ILE A 228 -5.68 10.35 -12.20
C ILE A 228 -5.88 10.46 -13.70
N SER A 229 -6.02 9.33 -14.37
CA SER A 229 -6.33 9.27 -15.80
C SER A 229 -7.52 8.35 -16.06
N SER A 230 -8.40 8.75 -16.96
CA SER A 230 -9.61 7.99 -17.28
C SER A 230 -9.93 8.10 -18.75
N SER A 231 -10.37 7.00 -19.34
CA SER A 231 -10.99 6.98 -20.66
C SER A 231 -12.48 7.40 -20.62
N LYS A 232 -13.07 7.46 -19.41
CA LYS A 232 -14.42 7.96 -19.16
C LYS A 232 -14.35 9.48 -18.96
N ASP A 233 -15.33 10.20 -19.47
CA ASP A 233 -15.50 11.62 -19.21
C ASP A 233 -15.81 11.86 -17.73
N LEU A 234 -14.96 12.63 -17.05
CA LEU A 234 -15.10 13.00 -15.66
C LEU A 234 -15.58 14.45 -15.46
N SER A 235 -15.99 15.15 -16.54
CA SER A 235 -16.36 16.58 -16.50
C SER A 235 -17.52 16.89 -15.55
N ASP A 236 -18.44 15.94 -15.32
CA ASP A 236 -19.59 16.08 -14.42
C ASP A 236 -19.35 15.56 -12.99
N TYR A 237 -18.10 15.18 -12.66
CA TYR A 237 -17.72 14.87 -11.28
C TYR A 237 -17.56 16.14 -10.44
N ALA A 238 -17.88 16.03 -9.15
CA ALA A 238 -17.50 17.05 -8.18
C ALA A 238 -16.01 16.93 -7.86
N TYR A 239 -15.29 18.05 -7.88
CA TYR A 239 -13.88 18.11 -7.54
C TYR A 239 -13.66 18.94 -6.29
N ASP A 240 -12.76 18.46 -5.42
CA ASP A 240 -12.19 19.19 -4.29
C ASP A 240 -10.70 18.82 -4.20
N LEU A 241 -9.86 19.62 -4.89
CA LEU A 241 -8.46 19.32 -5.08
C LEU A 241 -7.62 20.43 -4.47
N ASP A 242 -6.67 20.08 -3.60
CA ASP A 242 -5.73 21.01 -2.96
C ASP A 242 -4.31 20.44 -2.92
N THR A 243 -3.32 21.29 -3.16
CA THR A 243 -1.91 20.98 -2.90
C THR A 243 -1.20 22.16 -2.26
N SER A 244 -0.49 21.93 -1.16
CA SER A 244 0.24 22.99 -0.50
C SER A 244 1.49 23.44 -1.27
N ILE A 245 2.24 22.48 -1.87
CA ILE A 245 3.45 22.75 -2.69
C ILE A 245 3.36 21.91 -3.97
N GLY A 246 2.86 22.48 -5.03
CA GLY A 246 2.66 21.87 -6.34
C GLY A 246 1.64 22.65 -7.14
N ASP A 247 1.22 22.08 -8.24
CA ASP A 247 0.18 22.61 -9.12
C ASP A 247 -0.93 21.57 -9.34
N VAL A 248 -2.18 22.03 -9.39
CA VAL A 248 -3.34 21.25 -9.82
C VAL A 248 -3.54 21.45 -11.32
N SER A 249 -3.66 20.38 -12.09
CA SER A 249 -3.96 20.44 -13.51
C SER A 249 -5.10 19.47 -13.90
N ILE A 250 -6.01 19.96 -14.76
CA ILE A 250 -7.10 19.16 -15.33
C ILE A 250 -7.01 19.29 -16.85
N ASN A 251 -6.86 18.17 -17.55
CA ASN A 251 -6.70 18.12 -19.02
C ASN A 251 -5.62 19.09 -19.52
N GLY A 252 -4.50 19.20 -18.78
CA GLY A 252 -3.38 20.07 -19.10
C GLY A 252 -3.59 21.57 -18.80
N VAL A 253 -4.73 21.93 -18.20
CA VAL A 253 -5.01 23.30 -17.75
C VAL A 253 -4.63 23.45 -16.29
N SER A 254 -3.68 24.33 -15.97
CA SER A 254 -3.25 24.60 -14.59
C SER A 254 -4.25 25.47 -13.85
N HIS A 255 -4.59 25.05 -12.62
CA HIS A 255 -5.48 25.76 -11.67
C HIS A 255 -4.71 26.24 -10.44
N LYS A 256 -3.38 26.24 -10.47
CA LYS A 256 -2.48 26.54 -9.36
C LYS A 256 -2.56 25.47 -8.28
N LYS A 257 -2.94 25.87 -7.03
CA LYS A 257 -2.87 25.02 -5.85
C LYS A 257 -4.18 24.35 -5.50
N GLU A 258 -5.30 24.89 -5.96
CA GLU A 258 -6.62 24.40 -5.59
C GLU A 258 -7.58 24.44 -6.78
N TYR A 259 -8.49 23.50 -6.83
CA TYR A 259 -9.60 23.48 -7.76
C TYR A 259 -10.84 22.87 -7.14
N GLN A 260 -11.96 23.58 -7.23
CA GLN A 260 -13.26 23.11 -6.76
C GLN A 260 -14.32 23.22 -7.85
N GLN A 261 -15.08 22.16 -8.01
CA GLN A 261 -16.21 22.07 -8.93
C GLN A 261 -17.34 21.29 -8.31
N LYS A 262 -18.58 21.68 -8.57
CA LYS A 262 -19.77 20.87 -8.26
C LYS A 262 -20.06 19.94 -9.42
N GLY A 263 -20.45 18.73 -9.14
CA GLY A 263 -20.85 17.72 -10.12
C GLY A 263 -21.97 16.83 -9.60
N SER A 264 -22.45 15.92 -10.44
CA SER A 264 -23.56 15.02 -10.16
C SER A 264 -23.22 13.54 -10.28
N ASP A 265 -22.13 13.19 -10.99
CA ASP A 265 -21.83 11.82 -11.42
C ASP A 265 -20.91 11.07 -10.44
N GLY A 266 -20.29 11.79 -9.53
CA GLY A 266 -19.39 11.27 -8.51
C GLY A 266 -18.57 12.36 -7.86
N LYS A 267 -17.61 11.99 -7.02
CA LYS A 267 -16.75 12.93 -6.30
C LYS A 267 -15.29 12.49 -6.32
N ILE A 268 -14.41 13.44 -6.59
CA ILE A 268 -12.95 13.29 -6.48
C ILE A 268 -12.46 14.31 -5.47
N THR A 269 -11.86 13.85 -4.38
CA THR A 269 -11.22 14.67 -3.37
C THR A 269 -9.75 14.28 -3.30
N VAL A 270 -8.86 15.27 -3.45
CA VAL A 270 -7.43 15.06 -3.29
C VAL A 270 -6.87 16.16 -2.42
N ASP A 271 -6.28 15.79 -1.29
CA ASP A 271 -5.47 16.66 -0.44
C ASP A 271 -4.01 16.19 -0.51
N ASN A 272 -3.11 17.04 -0.99
CA ASN A 272 -1.70 16.69 -1.11
C ASN A 272 -0.81 17.77 -0.50
N SER A 273 0.08 17.40 0.40
CA SER A 273 0.96 18.41 0.99
C SER A 273 2.07 18.84 0.03
N THR A 274 2.69 17.91 -0.71
CA THR A 274 3.81 18.21 -1.62
C THR A 274 3.80 17.30 -2.84
N GLY A 275 3.56 17.85 -4.00
CA GLY A 275 3.52 17.19 -5.30
C GLY A 275 2.42 17.78 -6.18
N ASP A 276 2.43 17.41 -7.43
CA ASP A 276 1.44 17.87 -8.40
C ASP A 276 0.20 16.94 -8.40
N ILE A 277 -0.97 17.53 -8.61
CA ILE A 277 -2.22 16.80 -8.86
C ILE A 277 -2.57 16.93 -10.33
N SER A 278 -2.66 15.82 -11.04
CA SER A 278 -2.96 15.79 -12.47
C SER A 278 -4.13 14.87 -12.77
N ILE A 279 -5.19 15.44 -13.36
CA ILE A 279 -6.37 14.70 -13.83
C ILE A 279 -6.50 14.83 -15.33
N THR A 280 -6.67 13.69 -16.03
CA THR A 280 -6.81 13.64 -17.50
C THR A 280 -7.94 12.69 -17.89
N TYR A 281 -8.86 13.14 -18.76
CA TYR A 281 -9.98 12.35 -19.27
C TYR A 281 -10.44 12.85 -20.64
#